data_941a6d977387a72e202ad96372efead7
#
_entry.id   941a6d977387a72e202ad96372efead7
#
_cell.length_a   1.000
_cell.length_b   1.000
_cell.length_c   1.000
_cell.angle_alpha   90.00
_cell.angle_beta   90.00
_cell.angle_gamma   90.00
#
_symmetry.space_group_name_H-M   'P 1'
#
loop_
_entity.id
_entity.type
_entity.pdbx_description
1 polymer ?
#
loop_
_entity_poly.entity_id
_entity_poly.type
_entity_poly.pdbx_seq_one_letter_code
_entity_poly.pdbx_strand_id
1 'polypeptide(L)'
;MNNMINIEVEKIIDPTPASDGAGVKLKRSIGVEPNYYDPFLMLDEFGSENKDDYIAGFPPHPHRGIETVTYMLAGSFEHKDSTGGQGKMTAGDVQWMKTGSGIIHSEMPAMNDGKLHGFQLWINMPASEKMSKPEYHYIDSDKMSTHKDKDKFIKVIAGKFKNSEGPIKKHNVDPIYFDVELNESKTFNHQVPSTHNSFIYLIKGEIEIGNNKHESVKDSPLILLSKGE
;
A
#
# COMPACT_ATOMS: atom_id res chain seq x y z
N MET A 1 31.11 1.08 17.97
CA MET A 1 29.69 1.34 18.27
C MET A 1 29.13 1.93 16.99
N ASN A 2 28.31 1.20 16.26
CA ASN A 2 27.60 1.77 15.11
C ASN A 2 26.58 2.75 15.70
N ASN A 3 26.75 4.05 15.40
CA ASN A 3 25.73 5.03 15.70
C ASN A 3 24.54 4.70 14.78
N MET A 4 23.48 4.12 15.33
CA MET A 4 22.20 4.02 14.60
C MET A 4 21.76 5.43 14.25
N ILE A 5 21.47 5.66 12.98
CA ILE A 5 20.90 6.92 12.51
C ILE A 5 19.39 6.80 12.68
N ASN A 6 18.83 7.51 13.64
CA ASN A 6 17.38 7.52 13.85
C ASN A 6 16.67 8.06 12.61
N ILE A 7 15.60 7.41 12.26
CA ILE A 7 14.66 7.88 11.22
C ILE A 7 13.88 9.07 11.77
N GLU A 8 13.82 10.14 10.98
CA GLU A 8 13.07 11.36 11.26
C GLU A 8 12.07 11.66 10.14
N VAL A 9 11.14 12.56 10.41
CA VAL A 9 10.22 13.07 9.39
C VAL A 9 10.99 13.99 8.43
N GLU A 10 11.03 13.60 7.16
CA GLU A 10 11.64 14.40 6.09
C GLU A 10 10.61 15.36 5.49
N LYS A 11 9.40 14.87 5.22
CA LYS A 11 8.33 15.67 4.61
C LYS A 11 6.96 15.10 4.94
N ILE A 12 5.98 15.98 5.14
CA ILE A 12 4.57 15.63 5.17
C ILE A 12 3.96 16.04 3.83
N ILE A 13 3.20 15.15 3.21
CA ILE A 13 2.56 15.35 1.92
C ILE A 13 1.05 15.22 2.11
N ASP A 14 0.34 16.29 1.83
CA ASP A 14 -1.11 16.26 1.74
C ASP A 14 -1.53 15.61 0.42
N PRO A 15 -2.42 14.61 0.44
CA PRO A 15 -2.84 13.95 -0.76
C PRO A 15 -3.65 14.88 -1.67
N THR A 16 -3.40 14.79 -2.97
CA THR A 16 -4.10 15.59 -3.97
C THR A 16 -5.32 14.84 -4.50
N PRO A 17 -6.50 15.48 -4.55
CA PRO A 17 -7.67 14.88 -5.21
C PRO A 17 -7.34 14.53 -6.66
N ALA A 18 -7.67 13.32 -7.06
CA ALA A 18 -7.46 12.81 -8.40
C ALA A 18 -8.61 11.89 -8.83
N SER A 19 -8.62 11.49 -10.09
CA SER A 19 -9.55 10.53 -10.64
C SER A 19 -8.80 9.59 -11.57
N ASP A 20 -9.11 8.30 -11.52
CA ASP A 20 -8.50 7.30 -12.39
C ASP A 20 -9.55 6.25 -12.82
N GLY A 21 -9.14 5.29 -13.67
CA GLY A 21 -10.06 4.33 -14.25
C GLY A 21 -11.18 5.00 -15.05
N ALA A 22 -12.40 4.58 -14.85
CA ALA A 22 -13.57 5.17 -15.51
C ALA A 22 -14.22 6.32 -14.70
N GLY A 23 -13.44 6.99 -13.85
CA GLY A 23 -13.90 8.12 -13.04
C GLY A 23 -13.94 7.83 -11.53
N VAL A 24 -13.21 6.83 -11.06
CA VAL A 24 -13.06 6.57 -9.62
C VAL A 24 -12.35 7.74 -8.96
N LYS A 25 -12.97 8.32 -7.94
CA LYS A 25 -12.37 9.40 -7.15
C LYS A 25 -11.38 8.81 -6.15
N LEU A 26 -10.22 9.44 -6.06
CA LEU A 26 -9.14 9.03 -5.19
C LEU A 26 -8.31 10.22 -4.71
N LYS A 27 -7.41 9.95 -3.78
CA LYS A 27 -6.42 10.90 -3.26
C LYS A 27 -5.03 10.35 -3.55
N ARG A 28 -4.24 11.08 -4.32
CA ARG A 28 -2.89 10.70 -4.73
C ARG A 28 -1.83 11.37 -3.87
N SER A 29 -0.97 10.60 -3.24
CA SER A 29 0.11 11.08 -2.37
C SER A 29 1.49 10.95 -3.02
N ILE A 30 1.73 9.92 -3.83
CA ILE A 30 2.92 9.71 -4.64
C ILE A 30 2.49 9.62 -6.11
N GLY A 31 3.29 10.20 -7.02
CA GLY A 31 3.02 10.17 -8.47
C GLY A 31 2.49 11.48 -9.05
N VAL A 32 2.47 12.56 -8.27
CA VAL A 32 2.08 13.91 -8.73
C VAL A 32 3.31 14.70 -9.20
N GLU A 33 4.41 14.59 -8.47
CA GLU A 33 5.67 15.30 -8.69
C GLU A 33 6.76 14.33 -9.19
N PRO A 34 7.90 14.82 -9.69
CA PRO A 34 9.05 13.97 -9.99
C PRO A 34 9.35 13.04 -8.84
N ASN A 35 9.43 11.75 -9.14
CA ASN A 35 9.51 10.73 -8.11
C ASN A 35 10.92 10.60 -7.52
N TYR A 36 11.08 11.06 -6.29
CA TYR A 36 12.30 10.89 -5.50
C TYR A 36 12.25 9.67 -4.56
N TYR A 37 11.19 8.85 -4.64
CA TYR A 37 10.90 7.78 -3.69
C TYR A 37 11.02 6.40 -4.29
N ASP A 38 11.84 6.25 -5.34
CA ASP A 38 12.10 4.91 -5.90
C ASP A 38 12.39 3.90 -4.78
N PRO A 39 11.73 2.73 -4.75
CA PRO A 39 10.93 2.15 -5.84
C PRO A 39 9.44 2.50 -5.86
N PHE A 40 8.93 3.35 -4.99
CA PHE A 40 7.51 3.71 -4.97
C PHE A 40 7.19 4.72 -6.08
N LEU A 41 6.31 4.34 -7.00
CA LEU A 41 5.95 5.14 -8.17
C LEU A 41 4.63 5.90 -8.00
N MET A 42 3.68 5.31 -7.28
CA MET A 42 2.36 5.88 -7.04
C MET A 42 1.76 5.33 -5.76
N LEU A 43 1.10 6.19 -5.00
CA LEU A 43 0.22 5.78 -3.90
C LEU A 43 -1.09 6.55 -3.99
N ASP A 44 -2.18 5.81 -4.16
CA ASP A 44 -3.53 6.31 -4.18
C ASP A 44 -4.35 5.71 -3.03
N GLU A 45 -5.09 6.56 -2.32
CA GLU A 45 -6.20 6.16 -1.46
C GLU A 45 -7.50 6.35 -2.24
N PHE A 46 -8.26 5.28 -2.42
CA PHE A 46 -9.63 5.36 -2.90
C PHE A 46 -10.59 5.10 -1.73
N GLY A 47 -11.60 5.96 -1.57
CA GLY A 47 -12.52 5.81 -0.46
C GLY A 47 -13.72 6.72 -0.57
N SER A 48 -14.92 6.13 -0.63
CA SER A 48 -16.19 6.85 -0.62
C SER A 48 -17.31 5.97 -0.10
N GLU A 49 -18.32 6.61 0.50
CA GLU A 49 -19.63 6.00 0.78
C GLU A 49 -20.63 6.29 -0.36
N ASN A 50 -20.31 7.23 -1.25
CA ASN A 50 -21.11 7.50 -2.43
C ASN A 50 -20.68 6.59 -3.59
N LYS A 51 -21.57 5.69 -4.01
CA LYS A 51 -21.30 4.74 -5.09
C LYS A 51 -20.90 5.39 -6.42
N ASP A 52 -21.40 6.59 -6.71
CA ASP A 52 -21.09 7.28 -7.96
C ASP A 52 -19.61 7.69 -8.06
N ASP A 53 -18.89 7.70 -6.93
CA ASP A 53 -17.47 7.99 -6.87
C ASP A 53 -16.58 6.79 -7.23
N TYR A 54 -17.13 5.55 -7.23
CA TYR A 54 -16.32 4.34 -7.45
C TYR A 54 -16.94 3.29 -8.37
N ILE A 55 -18.27 3.33 -8.61
CA ILE A 55 -18.98 2.21 -9.27
C ILE A 55 -18.48 1.93 -10.70
N ALA A 56 -17.94 2.95 -11.38
CA ALA A 56 -17.38 2.78 -12.71
C ALA A 56 -16.12 1.92 -12.76
N GLY A 57 -15.41 1.81 -11.62
CA GLY A 57 -14.25 0.93 -11.46
C GLY A 57 -13.09 1.25 -12.38
N PHE A 58 -12.23 0.25 -12.54
CA PHE A 58 -11.07 0.30 -13.43
C PHE A 58 -11.26 -0.75 -14.54
N PRO A 59 -11.85 -0.36 -15.68
CA PRO A 59 -12.02 -1.24 -16.84
C PRO A 59 -10.68 -1.79 -17.36
N PRO A 60 -10.68 -2.76 -18.30
CA PRO A 60 -9.45 -3.35 -18.81
C PRO A 60 -8.41 -2.32 -19.23
N HIS A 61 -7.24 -2.37 -18.58
CA HIS A 61 -6.10 -1.49 -18.84
C HIS A 61 -4.78 -2.25 -18.64
N PRO A 62 -3.68 -1.82 -19.31
CA PRO A 62 -2.40 -2.52 -19.26
C PRO A 62 -1.45 -1.96 -18.21
N HIS A 63 -0.60 -2.85 -17.67
CA HIS A 63 0.60 -2.48 -16.91
C HIS A 63 1.81 -3.26 -17.42
N ARG A 64 3.00 -2.67 -17.33
CA ARG A 64 4.27 -3.31 -17.67
C ARG A 64 5.42 -2.76 -16.84
N GLY A 65 6.27 -3.68 -16.34
CA GLY A 65 7.53 -3.33 -15.67
C GLY A 65 7.40 -2.67 -14.32
N ILE A 66 6.26 -2.85 -13.66
CA ILE A 66 5.97 -2.41 -12.29
C ILE A 66 5.31 -3.53 -11.51
N GLU A 67 5.24 -3.39 -10.21
CA GLU A 67 4.33 -4.18 -9.36
C GLU A 67 3.19 -3.28 -8.88
N THR A 68 1.98 -3.82 -8.82
CA THR A 68 0.81 -3.13 -8.27
C THR A 68 0.31 -3.87 -7.06
N VAL A 69 -0.01 -3.13 -6.00
CA VAL A 69 -0.51 -3.68 -4.74
C VAL A 69 -1.81 -2.99 -4.39
N THR A 70 -2.90 -3.75 -4.37
CA THR A 70 -4.20 -3.28 -3.89
C THR A 70 -4.42 -3.84 -2.48
N TYR A 71 -4.69 -2.97 -1.50
CA TYR A 71 -5.05 -3.34 -0.14
C TYR A 71 -6.43 -2.81 0.21
N MET A 72 -7.36 -3.70 0.53
CA MET A 72 -8.75 -3.35 0.84
C MET A 72 -8.95 -3.10 2.32
N LEU A 73 -9.53 -1.96 2.69
CA LEU A 73 -9.96 -1.65 4.06
C LEU A 73 -11.48 -1.81 4.24
N ALA A 74 -12.26 -1.57 3.19
CA ALA A 74 -13.71 -1.77 3.19
C ALA A 74 -14.23 -2.01 1.77
N GLY A 75 -15.37 -2.67 1.66
CA GLY A 75 -16.01 -2.97 0.39
C GLY A 75 -15.41 -4.18 -0.32
N SER A 76 -15.63 -4.29 -1.62
CA SER A 76 -15.08 -5.38 -2.42
C SER A 76 -14.82 -5.01 -3.87
N PHE A 77 -13.72 -5.54 -4.43
CA PHE A 77 -13.37 -5.50 -5.84
C PHE A 77 -13.27 -6.90 -6.43
N GLU A 78 -13.65 -7.04 -7.70
CA GLU A 78 -13.35 -8.21 -8.52
C GLU A 78 -12.23 -7.88 -9.50
N HIS A 79 -11.16 -8.68 -9.46
CA HIS A 79 -10.04 -8.65 -10.38
C HIS A 79 -10.19 -9.71 -11.46
N LYS A 80 -9.84 -9.38 -12.70
CA LYS A 80 -9.63 -10.30 -13.81
C LYS A 80 -8.47 -9.84 -14.66
N ASP A 81 -7.64 -10.78 -15.13
CA ASP A 81 -6.47 -10.44 -15.95
C ASP A 81 -6.26 -11.37 -17.16
N SER A 82 -5.39 -10.93 -18.07
CA SER A 82 -5.06 -11.61 -19.32
C SER A 82 -4.25 -12.90 -19.16
N THR A 83 -3.75 -13.18 -17.95
CA THR A 83 -3.05 -14.45 -17.65
C THR A 83 -3.95 -15.53 -17.10
N GLY A 84 -5.24 -15.19 -16.90
CA GLY A 84 -6.25 -16.06 -16.30
C GLY A 84 -6.38 -15.89 -14.78
N GLY A 85 -5.67 -14.91 -14.20
CA GLY A 85 -5.84 -14.52 -12.80
C GLY A 85 -7.22 -13.92 -12.58
N GLN A 86 -7.85 -14.28 -11.47
CA GLN A 86 -9.12 -13.72 -11.03
C GLN A 86 -9.27 -13.85 -9.52
N GLY A 87 -9.99 -12.93 -8.91
CA GLY A 87 -10.25 -12.95 -7.49
C GLY A 87 -11.24 -11.88 -7.09
N LYS A 88 -11.96 -12.14 -6.00
CA LYS A 88 -12.80 -11.14 -5.34
C LYS A 88 -12.14 -10.78 -4.02
N MET A 89 -11.69 -9.54 -3.92
CA MET A 89 -11.13 -8.98 -2.70
C MET A 89 -12.22 -8.41 -1.81
N THR A 90 -12.07 -8.59 -0.53
CA THR A 90 -12.89 -7.99 0.53
C THR A 90 -12.01 -7.25 1.55
N ALA A 91 -12.61 -6.67 2.58
CA ALA A 91 -11.87 -5.94 3.61
C ALA A 91 -10.77 -6.80 4.25
N GLY A 92 -9.55 -6.27 4.26
CA GLY A 92 -8.35 -6.92 4.79
C GLY A 92 -7.55 -7.73 3.78
N ASP A 93 -8.09 -7.99 2.59
CA ASP A 93 -7.41 -8.72 1.53
C ASP A 93 -6.38 -7.85 0.81
N VAL A 94 -5.39 -8.53 0.23
CA VAL A 94 -4.36 -7.91 -0.60
C VAL A 94 -4.28 -8.63 -1.93
N GLN A 95 -4.14 -7.85 -2.99
CA GLN A 95 -3.75 -8.32 -4.31
C GLN A 95 -2.37 -7.75 -4.62
N TRP A 96 -1.45 -8.60 -5.05
CA TRP A 96 -0.12 -8.20 -5.48
C TRP A 96 0.16 -8.75 -6.87
N MET A 97 0.35 -7.86 -7.82
CA MET A 97 0.56 -8.23 -9.20
C MET A 97 1.94 -7.75 -9.67
N LYS A 98 2.80 -8.68 -10.05
CA LYS A 98 4.05 -8.42 -10.77
C LYS A 98 3.72 -8.37 -12.25
N THR A 99 3.82 -7.20 -12.87
CA THR A 99 3.34 -7.04 -14.25
C THR A 99 4.35 -7.50 -15.31
N GLY A 100 5.64 -7.48 -14.98
CA GLY A 100 6.70 -8.00 -15.84
C GLY A 100 6.62 -7.50 -17.28
N SER A 101 6.60 -8.41 -18.24
CA SER A 101 6.54 -8.11 -19.68
C SER A 101 5.22 -7.52 -20.17
N GLY A 102 4.19 -7.55 -19.33
CA GLY A 102 2.89 -6.95 -19.58
C GLY A 102 1.72 -7.81 -19.15
N ILE A 103 0.71 -7.16 -18.60
CA ILE A 103 -0.58 -7.74 -18.20
C ILE A 103 -1.68 -6.73 -18.48
N ILE A 104 -2.83 -7.20 -18.94
CA ILE A 104 -4.05 -6.40 -19.03
C ILE A 104 -4.96 -6.91 -17.94
N HIS A 105 -5.46 -6.01 -17.10
CA HIS A 105 -6.39 -6.36 -16.04
C HIS A 105 -7.53 -5.37 -15.87
N SER A 106 -8.52 -5.76 -15.09
CA SER A 106 -9.62 -4.92 -14.66
C SER A 106 -9.87 -5.13 -13.17
N GLU A 107 -10.28 -4.06 -12.49
CA GLU A 107 -10.68 -4.06 -11.08
C GLU A 107 -12.05 -3.38 -10.98
N MET A 108 -13.08 -4.17 -10.80
CA MET A 108 -14.46 -3.69 -10.78
C MET A 108 -15.05 -3.82 -9.39
N PRO A 109 -15.79 -2.81 -8.89
CA PRO A 109 -16.51 -2.95 -7.63
C PRO A 109 -17.43 -4.18 -7.68
N ALA A 110 -17.30 -5.06 -6.68
CA ALA A 110 -18.13 -6.26 -6.53
C ALA A 110 -19.22 -6.07 -5.46
N MET A 111 -19.71 -4.85 -5.37
CA MET A 111 -20.75 -4.37 -4.47
C MET A 111 -21.61 -3.31 -5.17
N ASN A 112 -22.85 -3.14 -4.73
CA ASN A 112 -23.79 -2.20 -5.36
C ASN A 112 -23.89 -0.88 -4.59
N ASP A 113 -23.54 -0.89 -3.30
CA ASP A 113 -23.60 0.25 -2.39
C ASP A 113 -22.67 0.02 -1.19
N GLY A 114 -22.61 0.99 -0.29
CA GLY A 114 -21.79 0.95 0.91
C GLY A 114 -20.43 1.59 0.72
N LYS A 115 -19.60 1.49 1.75
CA LYS A 115 -18.27 2.10 1.77
C LYS A 115 -17.29 1.24 0.98
N LEU A 116 -16.66 1.84 -0.02
CA LEU A 116 -15.44 1.33 -0.63
C LEU A 116 -14.24 2.09 -0.05
N HIS A 117 -13.19 1.39 0.39
CA HIS A 117 -11.98 2.01 0.91
C HIS A 117 -10.77 1.09 0.74
N GLY A 118 -9.68 1.63 0.26
CA GLY A 118 -8.43 0.89 0.10
C GLY A 118 -7.31 1.74 -0.49
N PHE A 119 -6.21 1.07 -0.76
CA PHE A 119 -5.00 1.67 -1.31
C PHE A 119 -4.55 0.95 -2.56
N GLN A 120 -4.02 1.74 -3.51
CA GLN A 120 -3.28 1.26 -4.67
C GLN A 120 -1.85 1.79 -4.58
N LEU A 121 -0.89 0.88 -4.47
CA LEU A 121 0.54 1.19 -4.46
C LEU A 121 1.19 0.64 -5.73
N TRP A 122 1.98 1.45 -6.42
CA TRP A 122 2.85 0.99 -7.50
C TRP A 122 4.30 0.99 -7.06
N ILE A 123 4.99 -0.13 -7.33
CA ILE A 123 6.38 -0.33 -6.98
C ILE A 123 7.16 -0.58 -8.27
N ASN A 124 8.26 0.13 -8.46
CA ASN A 124 9.13 -0.04 -9.61
C ASN A 124 9.83 -1.41 -9.58
N MET A 125 10.00 -2.00 -10.74
CA MET A 125 10.79 -3.22 -10.90
C MET A 125 12.21 -2.88 -11.37
N PRO A 126 13.24 -3.62 -10.94
CA PRO A 126 14.57 -3.50 -11.51
C PRO A 126 14.56 -3.75 -13.02
N ALA A 127 15.44 -3.10 -13.75
CA ALA A 127 15.51 -3.21 -15.22
C ALA A 127 15.64 -4.68 -15.70
N SER A 128 16.37 -5.50 -14.96
CA SER A 128 16.54 -6.94 -15.26
C SER A 128 15.24 -7.75 -15.20
N GLU A 129 14.25 -7.27 -14.43
CA GLU A 129 13.00 -7.99 -14.18
C GLU A 129 11.79 -7.41 -14.92
N LYS A 130 11.95 -6.22 -15.55
CA LYS A 130 10.84 -5.55 -16.25
C LYS A 130 10.23 -6.36 -17.38
N MET A 131 10.96 -7.34 -17.91
CA MET A 131 10.49 -8.25 -18.97
C MET A 131 10.26 -9.69 -18.47
N SER A 132 10.24 -9.92 -17.16
CA SER A 132 9.92 -11.22 -16.58
C SER A 132 8.46 -11.62 -16.82
N LYS A 133 8.14 -12.90 -16.58
CA LYS A 133 6.77 -13.39 -16.69
C LYS A 133 5.86 -12.67 -15.66
N PRO A 134 4.65 -12.22 -16.04
CA PRO A 134 3.67 -11.71 -15.10
C PRO A 134 3.25 -12.74 -14.05
N GLU A 135 3.00 -12.26 -12.83
CA GLU A 135 2.53 -13.08 -11.71
C GLU A 135 1.42 -12.34 -10.97
N TYR A 136 0.40 -13.09 -10.52
CA TYR A 136 -0.72 -12.59 -9.73
C TYR A 136 -0.82 -13.35 -8.41
N HIS A 137 -0.87 -12.64 -7.31
CA HIS A 137 -1.01 -13.17 -5.97
C HIS A 137 -2.21 -12.55 -5.28
N TYR A 138 -3.20 -13.37 -4.96
CA TYR A 138 -4.30 -13.01 -4.08
C TYR A 138 -4.03 -13.53 -2.68
N ILE A 139 -4.09 -12.65 -1.71
CA ILE A 139 -3.85 -12.95 -0.31
C ILE A 139 -5.12 -12.62 0.47
N ASP A 140 -5.79 -13.66 0.90
CA ASP A 140 -6.94 -13.62 1.78
C ASP A 140 -6.51 -13.11 3.17
N SER A 141 -7.32 -12.24 3.77
CA SER A 141 -7.05 -11.64 5.08
C SER A 141 -6.83 -12.69 6.18
N ASP A 142 -7.52 -13.84 6.09
CA ASP A 142 -7.41 -14.94 7.05
C ASP A 142 -6.05 -15.67 6.98
N LYS A 143 -5.36 -15.54 5.84
CA LYS A 143 -4.01 -16.09 5.62
C LYS A 143 -2.89 -15.08 5.89
N MET A 144 -3.26 -13.84 6.20
CA MET A 144 -2.30 -12.79 6.50
C MET A 144 -1.63 -13.05 7.86
N SER A 145 -0.30 -12.96 7.87
CA SER A 145 0.44 -13.04 9.14
C SER A 145 0.15 -11.83 10.00
N THR A 146 -0.16 -12.07 11.27
CA THR A 146 -0.46 -10.99 12.21
C THR A 146 0.39 -11.10 13.47
N HIS A 147 0.64 -9.95 14.10
CA HIS A 147 1.17 -9.87 15.46
C HIS A 147 0.20 -9.07 16.32
N LYS A 148 -0.21 -9.63 17.43
CA LYS A 148 -1.11 -8.97 18.39
C LYS A 148 -0.55 -9.08 19.80
N ASP A 149 -0.45 -7.95 20.48
CA ASP A 149 -0.17 -7.88 21.90
C ASP A 149 -1.11 -6.86 22.58
N LYS A 150 -0.87 -6.53 23.85
CA LYS A 150 -1.70 -5.58 24.60
C LYS A 150 -1.61 -4.14 24.10
N ASP A 151 -0.58 -3.80 23.31
CA ASP A 151 -0.25 -2.44 22.90
C ASP A 151 -0.59 -2.18 21.44
N LYS A 152 -0.60 -3.22 20.59
CA LYS A 152 -0.75 -3.08 19.15
C LYS A 152 -1.27 -4.33 18.45
N PHE A 153 -1.86 -4.10 17.28
CA PHE A 153 -2.15 -5.13 16.28
C PHE A 153 -1.42 -4.76 14.98
N ILE A 154 -0.71 -5.73 14.39
CA ILE A 154 0.05 -5.53 13.16
C ILE A 154 -0.31 -6.63 12.19
N LYS A 155 -0.73 -6.25 10.99
CA LYS A 155 -0.89 -7.12 9.85
C LYS A 155 0.36 -7.01 8.99
N VAL A 156 1.05 -8.13 8.76
CA VAL A 156 2.31 -8.18 7.99
C VAL A 156 1.97 -8.60 6.55
N ILE A 157 1.89 -7.63 5.65
CA ILE A 157 1.57 -7.84 4.22
C ILE A 157 2.83 -8.33 3.50
N ALA A 158 3.96 -7.66 3.70
CA ALA A 158 5.27 -8.06 3.18
C ALA A 158 6.36 -7.78 4.21
N GLY A 159 7.48 -8.48 4.09
CA GLY A 159 8.59 -8.39 5.03
C GLY A 159 8.33 -9.17 6.32
N LYS A 160 9.01 -8.79 7.40
CA LYS A 160 9.00 -9.54 8.66
C LYS A 160 8.89 -8.61 9.86
N PHE A 161 7.98 -8.93 10.77
CA PHE A 161 7.87 -8.29 12.08
C PHE A 161 7.97 -9.34 13.19
N LYS A 162 9.03 -9.32 14.00
CA LYS A 162 9.34 -10.33 15.01
C LYS A 162 9.31 -11.74 14.38
N ASN A 163 8.39 -12.60 14.85
CA ASN A 163 8.21 -13.97 14.35
C ASN A 163 7.13 -14.08 13.24
N SER A 164 6.47 -12.99 12.91
CA SER A 164 5.46 -12.95 11.84
C SER A 164 6.12 -12.50 10.54
N GLU A 165 5.91 -13.28 9.47
CA GLU A 165 6.45 -13.02 8.14
C GLU A 165 5.29 -12.93 7.15
N GLY A 166 5.28 -11.87 6.32
CA GLY A 166 4.25 -11.66 5.32
C GLY A 166 4.21 -12.76 4.27
N PRO A 167 3.04 -12.99 3.64
CA PRO A 167 2.87 -14.01 2.61
C PRO A 167 3.64 -13.69 1.33
N ILE A 168 3.89 -12.42 1.05
CA ILE A 168 4.63 -11.97 -0.11
C ILE A 168 6.12 -12.17 0.14
N LYS A 169 6.70 -13.11 -0.61
CA LYS A 169 8.11 -13.51 -0.49
C LYS A 169 8.83 -13.31 -1.81
N LYS A 170 10.11 -12.98 -1.73
CA LYS A 170 10.99 -12.84 -2.90
C LYS A 170 10.51 -11.81 -3.94
N HIS A 171 10.58 -10.56 -3.54
CA HIS A 171 10.54 -9.46 -4.50
C HIS A 171 11.94 -8.91 -4.73
N ASN A 172 12.14 -8.36 -5.92
CA ASN A 172 13.44 -7.79 -6.30
C ASN A 172 13.82 -6.56 -5.49
N VAL A 173 12.86 -5.95 -4.80
CA VAL A 173 13.03 -4.73 -4.00
C VAL A 173 12.92 -4.97 -2.49
N ASP A 174 12.71 -6.21 -2.06
CA ASP A 174 12.57 -6.61 -0.64
C ASP A 174 11.63 -5.72 0.18
N PRO A 175 10.34 -5.65 -0.18
CA PRO A 175 9.41 -4.71 0.41
C PRO A 175 9.10 -5.06 1.87
N ILE A 176 8.91 -4.01 2.68
CA ILE A 176 8.32 -4.09 4.03
C ILE A 176 6.99 -3.33 3.98
N TYR A 177 5.87 -4.03 4.22
CA TYR A 177 4.55 -3.44 4.21
C TYR A 177 3.73 -3.95 5.38
N PHE A 178 3.39 -3.05 6.30
CA PHE A 178 2.60 -3.32 7.48
C PHE A 178 1.37 -2.44 7.55
N ASP A 179 0.26 -3.01 8.04
CA ASP A 179 -0.86 -2.25 8.57
C ASP A 179 -0.78 -2.33 10.11
N VAL A 180 -0.70 -1.17 10.75
CA VAL A 180 -0.37 -1.05 12.18
C VAL A 180 -1.47 -0.30 12.91
N GLU A 181 -2.09 -0.95 13.87
CA GLU A 181 -3.00 -0.33 14.84
C GLU A 181 -2.30 -0.23 16.20
N LEU A 182 -2.21 0.98 16.73
CA LEU A 182 -1.65 1.24 18.05
C LEU A 182 -2.75 1.63 19.03
N ASN A 183 -2.70 1.11 20.24
CA ASN A 183 -3.48 1.63 21.34
C ASN A 183 -2.92 2.99 21.78
N GLU A 184 -3.77 3.78 22.44
CA GLU A 184 -3.40 5.11 22.92
C GLU A 184 -2.11 5.10 23.75
N SER A 185 -1.22 6.05 23.47
CA SER A 185 0.08 6.24 24.16
C SER A 185 1.02 5.03 24.08
N LYS A 186 0.90 4.23 22.99
CA LYS A 186 1.79 3.08 22.75
C LYS A 186 2.74 3.34 21.61
N THR A 187 3.82 2.56 21.57
CA THR A 187 4.93 2.73 20.64
C THR A 187 5.07 1.55 19.70
N PHE A 188 5.30 1.86 18.43
CA PHE A 188 5.75 0.93 17.41
C PHE A 188 7.24 1.20 17.11
N ASN A 189 8.05 0.15 17.14
CA ASN A 189 9.46 0.21 16.73
C ASN A 189 9.71 -0.92 15.73
N HIS A 190 10.36 -0.58 14.64
CA HIS A 190 10.81 -1.52 13.63
C HIS A 190 12.09 -1.01 12.98
N GLN A 191 13.06 -1.88 12.85
CA GLN A 191 14.31 -1.58 12.18
C GLN A 191 14.16 -1.84 10.68
N VAL A 192 14.54 -0.88 9.86
CA VAL A 192 14.53 -1.01 8.40
C VAL A 192 15.95 -0.88 7.85
N PRO A 193 16.29 -1.50 6.71
CA PRO A 193 17.59 -1.30 6.08
C PRO A 193 17.81 0.18 5.75
N SER A 194 18.97 0.73 6.09
CA SER A 194 19.32 2.16 5.88
C SER A 194 19.28 2.63 4.42
N THR A 195 19.23 1.69 3.48
CA THR A 195 19.08 1.97 2.04
C THR A 195 17.63 2.11 1.58
N HIS A 196 16.65 1.70 2.40
CA HIS A 196 15.25 1.76 2.03
C HIS A 196 14.71 3.19 2.11
N ASN A 197 13.88 3.56 1.14
CA ASN A 197 12.97 4.68 1.27
C ASN A 197 11.73 4.21 2.03
N SER A 198 11.30 4.99 3.01
CA SER A 198 10.20 4.60 3.90
C SER A 198 9.21 5.73 4.05
N PHE A 199 7.94 5.38 4.23
CA PHE A 199 6.88 6.33 4.52
C PHE A 199 5.83 5.71 5.45
N ILE A 200 5.05 6.57 6.10
CA ILE A 200 3.86 6.20 6.85
C ILE A 200 2.67 6.90 6.21
N TYR A 201 1.59 6.17 5.96
CA TYR A 201 0.30 6.74 5.64
C TYR A 201 -0.58 6.66 6.90
N LEU A 202 -0.93 7.81 7.47
CA LEU A 202 -1.70 7.87 8.70
C LEU A 202 -3.20 7.83 8.36
N ILE A 203 -3.83 6.66 8.51
CA ILE A 203 -5.23 6.46 8.15
C ILE A 203 -6.16 7.14 9.16
N LYS A 204 -5.81 7.10 10.46
CA LYS A 204 -6.61 7.63 11.55
C LYS A 204 -5.78 7.88 12.80
N GLY A 205 -6.13 8.91 13.56
CA GLY A 205 -5.53 9.21 14.86
C GLY A 205 -4.37 10.19 14.75
N GLU A 206 -3.50 10.15 15.72
CA GLU A 206 -2.36 11.04 15.91
C GLU A 206 -1.14 10.21 16.31
N ILE A 207 0.02 10.47 15.72
CA ILE A 207 1.27 9.78 16.06
C ILE A 207 2.40 10.78 16.29
N GLU A 208 3.38 10.36 17.09
CA GLU A 208 4.67 11.04 17.24
C GLU A 208 5.75 10.20 16.54
N ILE A 209 6.62 10.86 15.78
CA ILE A 209 7.76 10.22 15.11
C ILE A 209 9.03 10.95 15.56
N GLY A 210 9.89 10.25 16.24
CA GLY A 210 11.04 10.89 16.90
C GLY A 210 10.57 11.91 17.93
N ASN A 211 10.94 13.18 17.74
CA ASN A 211 10.53 14.29 18.58
C ASN A 211 9.39 15.14 17.99
N ASN A 212 8.87 14.77 16.83
CA ASN A 212 7.84 15.50 16.12
C ASN A 212 6.48 14.81 16.29
N LYS A 213 5.45 15.61 16.48
CA LYS A 213 4.07 15.16 16.58
C LYS A 213 3.34 15.43 15.27
N HIS A 214 2.67 14.42 14.75
CA HIS A 214 1.89 14.52 13.53
C HIS A 214 0.47 14.03 13.78
N GLU A 215 -0.51 14.82 13.34
CA GLU A 215 -1.92 14.53 13.52
C GLU A 215 -2.52 14.06 12.20
N SER A 216 -3.25 12.94 12.25
CA SER A 216 -4.18 12.61 11.19
C SER A 216 -5.41 13.47 11.38
N VAL A 217 -5.44 14.53 10.67
CA VAL A 217 -6.63 15.30 10.53
C VAL A 217 -7.40 14.73 9.35
N LYS A 218 -8.27 15.39 8.79
CA LYS A 218 -9.23 14.94 7.78
C LYS A 218 -8.66 14.34 6.50
N ASP A 219 -7.42 14.59 6.16
CA ASP A 219 -6.88 14.34 4.83
C ASP A 219 -5.84 13.23 4.73
N SER A 220 -5.64 12.47 5.85
CA SER A 220 -4.77 11.27 5.85
C SER A 220 -3.40 11.53 5.21
N PRO A 221 -2.49 12.27 5.85
CA PRO A 221 -1.22 12.65 5.25
C PRO A 221 -0.28 11.46 5.06
N LEU A 222 0.52 11.54 3.99
CA LEU A 222 1.70 10.72 3.82
C LEU A 222 2.87 11.38 4.53
N ILE A 223 3.58 10.63 5.35
CA ILE A 223 4.75 11.08 6.10
C ILE A 223 5.96 10.39 5.54
N LEU A 224 6.79 11.13 4.82
CA LEU A 224 8.06 10.63 4.33
C LEU A 224 9.09 10.64 5.42
N LEU A 225 9.84 9.57 5.48
CA LEU A 225 10.87 9.35 6.48
C LEU A 225 12.25 9.48 5.86
N SER A 226 13.18 10.07 6.63
CA SER A 226 14.58 10.12 6.27
C SER A 226 15.17 8.70 6.20
N LYS A 227 16.32 8.57 5.55
CA LYS A 227 17.08 7.32 5.63
C LYS A 227 17.67 7.17 7.02
N GLY A 228 17.60 5.95 7.55
CA GLY A 228 18.07 5.59 8.88
C GLY A 228 17.84 4.11 9.16
N GLU A 229 18.06 3.69 10.40
CA GLU A 229 17.86 2.32 10.86
C GLU A 229 16.83 2.25 11.98
#